data_c079b4fad39459d6a271fefd7f383090
#
_entry.id   c079b4fad39459d6a271fefd7f383090
#
_cell.length_a   1.000
_cell.length_b   1.000
_cell.length_c   1.000
_cell.angle_alpha   90.00
_cell.angle_beta   90.00
_cell.angle_gamma   90.00
#
_symmetry.space_group_name_H-M   'P 1'
#
loop_
_entity.id
_entity.type
_entity.pdbx_description
1 polymer ?
#
loop_
_entity_poly.entity_id
_entity_poly.type
_entity_poly.pdbx_seq_one_letter_code
_entity_poly.pdbx_strand_id
1 'polypeptide(L)'
;MFHDDDLEDIERKDIKPRKARKKKPLRRPANEIVYIKNKDKVGHESWDEKRARDIGNFPSPSRIVLIGACGCGKTMLIKNIILHAMPRYEEVYLIHPDIEHSKEFADMDLTAEMDEIPDVSYWTPADGRHKKRCLIIDDLEFTSSSSERLANLGLLFRYVSTHKSMTIMFSHQSWFNVPGLVKKMSNVFVIWRPKPRNELELITNRVGMKRGDLKLLFDTIATKHRDSICVDMTENTPAPLRLNIWKPITKEQSSDEED
;
A
#
# COMPACT_ATOMS: atom_id res chain seq x y z
N MET A 1 -50.83 28.32 -30.94
CA MET A 1 -50.29 29.15 -32.02
C MET A 1 -48.89 29.56 -31.53
N PHE A 2 -47.93 28.62 -31.72
CA PHE A 2 -46.54 28.87 -31.45
C PHE A 2 -45.80 28.63 -32.74
N HIS A 3 -45.01 29.60 -33.16
CA HIS A 3 -44.23 29.61 -34.36
C HIS A 3 -43.03 28.65 -34.21
N ASP A 4 -42.90 27.72 -35.14
CA ASP A 4 -41.65 27.10 -35.54
C ASP A 4 -40.88 28.13 -36.37
N ASP A 5 -39.63 28.38 -36.00
CA ASP A 5 -38.55 28.87 -36.84
C ASP A 5 -37.41 29.33 -35.94
N ASP A 6 -36.40 28.47 -35.77
CA ASP A 6 -35.00 28.82 -35.54
C ASP A 6 -34.19 27.53 -35.31
N LEU A 7 -34.07 26.75 -36.39
CA LEU A 7 -33.00 25.74 -36.49
C LEU A 7 -31.89 26.37 -37.33
N GLU A 8 -30.97 27.06 -36.63
CA GLU A 8 -29.74 27.54 -37.21
C GLU A 8 -28.85 26.36 -37.66
N ASP A 9 -28.43 26.41 -38.89
CA ASP A 9 -27.51 25.54 -39.58
C ASP A 9 -26.17 25.40 -38.86
N ILE A 10 -25.94 24.25 -38.24
CA ILE A 10 -24.59 23.88 -37.79
C ILE A 10 -23.83 23.36 -39.01
N GLU A 11 -23.03 24.23 -39.62
CA GLU A 11 -22.06 23.85 -40.67
C GLU A 11 -21.21 22.66 -40.21
N ARG A 12 -21.43 21.51 -40.86
CA ARG A 12 -20.55 20.34 -40.74
C ARG A 12 -19.20 20.67 -41.38
N LYS A 13 -18.22 21.06 -40.55
CA LYS A 13 -16.83 21.18 -40.98
C LYS A 13 -16.35 19.82 -41.49
N ASP A 14 -16.04 19.76 -42.78
CA ASP A 14 -15.44 18.62 -43.46
C ASP A 14 -14.18 18.12 -42.73
N ILE A 15 -14.35 17.06 -41.93
CA ILE A 15 -13.23 16.36 -41.32
C ILE A 15 -12.59 15.51 -42.43
N LYS A 16 -11.56 16.04 -43.10
CA LYS A 16 -10.76 15.27 -44.04
C LYS A 16 -10.21 14.02 -43.36
N PRO A 17 -10.46 12.81 -43.90
CA PRO A 17 -9.97 11.59 -43.29
C PRO A 17 -8.45 11.59 -43.24
N ARG A 18 -7.90 11.46 -42.04
CA ARG A 18 -6.45 11.31 -41.81
C ARG A 18 -5.99 10.07 -42.62
N LYS A 19 -5.11 10.26 -43.61
CA LYS A 19 -4.47 9.15 -44.32
C LYS A 19 -3.83 8.20 -43.28
N ALA A 20 -4.33 6.96 -43.26
CA ALA A 20 -3.80 5.93 -42.38
C ALA A 20 -2.30 5.72 -42.72
N ARG A 21 -1.43 6.09 -41.79
CA ARG A 21 0.00 5.78 -41.90
C ARG A 21 0.13 4.25 -41.93
N LYS A 22 0.57 3.67 -43.04
CA LYS A 22 0.92 2.26 -43.15
C LYS A 22 1.99 1.96 -42.08
N LYS A 23 1.61 1.33 -40.98
CA LYS A 23 2.54 0.84 -39.95
C LYS A 23 3.38 -0.25 -40.58
N LYS A 24 4.70 -0.03 -40.73
CA LYS A 24 5.63 -1.13 -41.07
C LYS A 24 5.46 -2.24 -40.03
N PRO A 25 5.32 -3.51 -40.43
CA PRO A 25 5.23 -4.61 -39.48
C PRO A 25 6.51 -4.64 -38.67
N LEU A 26 6.38 -4.50 -37.36
CA LEU A 26 7.47 -4.71 -36.41
C LEU A 26 7.84 -6.20 -36.48
N ARG A 27 8.95 -6.54 -37.15
CA ARG A 27 9.57 -7.87 -37.02
C ARG A 27 10.12 -7.97 -35.61
N ARG A 28 9.42 -8.68 -34.75
CA ARG A 28 9.85 -8.99 -33.40
C ARG A 28 10.63 -10.31 -33.40
N PRO A 29 11.81 -10.41 -32.76
CA PRO A 29 12.39 -11.71 -32.43
C PRO A 29 11.40 -12.46 -31.54
N ALA A 30 11.21 -13.75 -31.77
CA ALA A 30 10.11 -14.53 -31.19
C ALA A 30 10.13 -14.67 -29.66
N ASN A 31 11.20 -14.27 -28.98
CA ASN A 31 11.43 -14.52 -27.55
C ASN A 31 11.94 -13.30 -26.77
N GLU A 32 11.79 -12.09 -27.29
CA GLU A 32 12.29 -10.89 -26.63
C GLU A 32 11.11 -10.03 -26.12
N ILE A 33 11.14 -9.70 -24.81
CA ILE A 33 10.21 -8.76 -24.21
C ILE A 33 10.59 -7.36 -24.68
N VAL A 34 9.73 -6.75 -25.49
CA VAL A 34 9.94 -5.37 -25.96
C VAL A 34 9.26 -4.41 -25.03
N TYR A 35 10.06 -3.62 -24.32
CA TYR A 35 9.55 -2.50 -23.53
C TYR A 35 9.07 -1.37 -24.45
N ILE A 36 7.76 -1.16 -24.46
CA ILE A 36 7.16 -0.06 -25.22
C ILE A 36 7.31 1.21 -24.36
N LYS A 37 8.15 2.14 -24.79
CA LYS A 37 8.23 3.46 -24.14
C LYS A 37 6.88 4.16 -24.33
N ASN A 38 6.15 4.38 -23.25
CA ASN A 38 4.94 5.18 -23.29
C ASN A 38 5.33 6.61 -23.72
N LYS A 39 4.73 7.07 -24.82
CA LYS A 39 4.97 8.44 -25.31
C LYS A 39 4.23 9.51 -24.51
N ASP A 40 3.27 9.11 -23.74
CA ASP A 40 2.50 9.99 -22.86
C ASP A 40 3.29 10.20 -21.55
N LYS A 41 4.35 10.99 -21.67
CA LYS A 41 5.13 11.49 -20.53
C LYS A 41 4.32 12.54 -19.77
N VAL A 42 3.25 12.15 -19.13
CA VAL A 42 2.72 12.91 -18.01
C VAL A 42 3.24 12.23 -16.74
N GLY A 43 4.38 12.71 -16.24
CA GLY A 43 4.82 12.45 -14.87
C GLY A 43 5.34 11.05 -14.53
N HIS A 44 5.50 10.12 -15.47
CA HIS A 44 6.17 8.86 -15.24
C HIS A 44 7.68 8.98 -15.56
N GLU A 45 8.43 9.50 -14.62
CA GLU A 45 9.85 9.19 -14.55
C GLU A 45 9.99 7.68 -14.37
N SER A 46 11.07 7.09 -14.87
CA SER A 46 11.24 5.64 -14.95
C SER A 46 10.93 4.97 -13.60
N TRP A 47 10.14 3.90 -13.64
CA TRP A 47 9.80 3.09 -12.46
C TRP A 47 11.03 2.59 -11.71
N ASP A 48 12.17 2.49 -12.39
CA ASP A 48 13.41 1.95 -11.85
C ASP A 48 14.19 2.98 -11.00
N GLU A 49 14.08 4.29 -11.30
CA GLU A 49 14.75 5.35 -10.54
C GLU A 49 13.95 5.81 -9.32
N LYS A 50 12.66 5.51 -9.23
CA LYS A 50 11.73 6.13 -8.27
C LYS A 50 11.13 5.21 -7.23
N ARG A 51 11.55 4.00 -7.12
CA ARG A 51 11.36 3.27 -5.87
C ARG A 51 12.38 3.74 -4.85
N ALA A 52 12.49 5.07 -4.70
CA ALA A 52 13.25 5.67 -3.63
C ALA A 52 12.67 5.11 -2.32
N ARG A 53 13.47 4.28 -1.66
CA ARG A 53 13.13 3.82 -0.32
C ARG A 53 13.32 5.00 0.60
N ASP A 54 12.38 5.21 1.51
CA ASP A 54 12.53 6.21 2.55
C ASP A 54 13.59 5.76 3.60
N ILE A 55 13.85 6.59 4.60
CA ILE A 55 14.81 6.27 5.68
C ILE A 55 14.44 4.97 6.39
N GLY A 56 13.13 4.66 6.51
CA GLY A 56 12.64 3.38 7.02
C GLY A 56 12.85 2.21 6.06
N ASN A 57 13.48 2.46 4.91
CA ASN A 57 13.71 1.48 3.85
C ASN A 57 12.41 0.86 3.29
N PHE A 58 11.30 1.60 3.33
CA PHE A 58 10.04 1.20 2.70
C PHE A 58 9.95 1.67 1.27
N PRO A 59 9.34 0.87 0.36
CA PRO A 59 9.04 1.34 -0.98
C PRO A 59 8.01 2.47 -0.93
N SER A 60 8.09 3.43 -1.84
CA SER A 60 7.11 4.49 -1.95
C SER A 60 6.43 4.46 -3.31
N PRO A 61 5.10 4.31 -3.39
CA PRO A 61 4.17 4.02 -2.30
C PRO A 61 4.27 2.56 -1.80
N SER A 62 3.92 2.32 -0.55
CA SER A 62 3.86 0.97 0.04
C SER A 62 2.45 0.63 0.54
N ARG A 63 2.20 -0.68 0.65
CA ARG A 63 0.98 -1.23 1.26
C ARG A 63 1.43 -2.10 2.42
N ILE A 64 1.34 -1.53 3.62
CA ILE A 64 1.88 -2.10 4.84
C ILE A 64 0.72 -2.67 5.66
N VAL A 65 0.84 -3.93 6.07
CA VAL A 65 -0.07 -4.55 7.04
C VAL A 65 0.65 -4.70 8.37
N LEU A 66 0.05 -4.18 9.43
CA LEU A 66 0.54 -4.28 10.80
C LEU A 66 -0.38 -5.21 11.60
N ILE A 67 0.15 -6.34 12.09
CA ILE A 67 -0.63 -7.34 12.83
C ILE A 67 -0.06 -7.56 14.21
N GLY A 68 -0.89 -7.37 15.22
CA GLY A 68 -0.50 -7.63 16.60
C GLY A 68 -1.59 -7.29 17.60
N ALA A 69 -1.57 -7.91 18.74
CA ALA A 69 -2.54 -7.71 19.81
C ALA A 69 -2.63 -6.24 20.26
N CYS A 70 -3.71 -5.90 20.97
CA CYS A 70 -3.83 -4.59 21.59
C CYS A 70 -2.61 -4.30 22.49
N GLY A 71 -2.11 -3.06 22.47
CA GLY A 71 -0.98 -2.60 23.29
C GLY A 71 0.41 -3.12 22.86
N CYS A 72 0.55 -3.86 21.77
CA CYS A 72 1.85 -4.34 21.28
C CYS A 72 2.72 -3.24 20.65
N GLY A 73 2.15 -2.07 20.31
CA GLY A 73 2.88 -0.91 19.79
C GLY A 73 2.62 -0.56 18.33
N LYS A 74 1.54 -1.07 17.69
CA LYS A 74 1.18 -0.77 16.30
C LYS A 74 1.10 0.72 16.03
N THR A 75 0.27 1.44 16.76
CA THR A 75 0.06 2.90 16.62
C THR A 75 1.36 3.68 16.79
N MET A 76 2.16 3.32 17.80
CA MET A 76 3.46 3.95 18.00
C MET A 76 4.41 3.73 16.82
N LEU A 77 4.39 2.54 16.23
CA LEU A 77 5.21 2.26 15.05
C LEU A 77 4.72 3.01 13.81
N ILE A 78 3.40 3.11 13.60
CA ILE A 78 2.81 3.92 12.52
C ILE A 78 3.29 5.38 12.63
N LYS A 79 3.22 5.97 13.80
CA LYS A 79 3.71 7.34 14.06
C LYS A 79 5.19 7.47 13.72
N ASN A 80 6.02 6.53 14.13
CA ASN A 80 7.45 6.54 13.83
C ASN A 80 7.73 6.41 12.33
N ILE A 81 7.00 5.58 11.60
CA ILE A 81 7.14 5.48 10.14
C ILE A 81 6.85 6.82 9.48
N ILE A 82 5.78 7.50 9.91
CA ILE A 82 5.39 8.81 9.34
C ILE A 82 6.39 9.89 9.72
N LEU A 83 6.81 9.94 10.99
CA LEU A 83 7.77 10.93 11.50
C LEU A 83 9.11 10.86 10.78
N HIS A 84 9.59 9.65 10.51
CA HIS A 84 10.89 9.39 9.87
C HIS A 84 10.83 9.26 8.35
N ALA A 85 9.66 9.41 7.73
CA ALA A 85 9.52 9.34 6.27
C ALA A 85 10.30 10.47 5.59
N MET A 86 11.10 10.13 4.57
CA MET A 86 11.87 11.09 3.77
C MET A 86 11.73 10.75 2.27
N PRO A 87 11.19 11.64 1.46
CA PRO A 87 10.57 12.93 1.83
C PRO A 87 9.34 12.71 2.73
N ARG A 88 8.96 13.74 3.50
CA ARG A 88 7.79 13.68 4.40
C ARG A 88 6.50 13.46 3.61
N TYR A 89 5.50 12.88 4.26
CA TYR A 89 4.16 12.89 3.73
C TYR A 89 3.59 14.31 3.78
N GLU A 90 3.01 14.74 2.66
CA GLU A 90 2.36 16.06 2.54
C GLU A 90 0.92 15.99 3.03
N GLU A 91 0.31 14.82 2.97
CA GLU A 91 -1.05 14.58 3.45
C GLU A 91 -1.09 13.25 4.17
N VAL A 92 -1.68 13.23 5.37
CA VAL A 92 -1.89 12.04 6.20
C VAL A 92 -3.36 11.93 6.55
N TYR A 93 -3.96 10.81 6.21
CA TYR A 93 -5.36 10.50 6.45
C TYR A 93 -5.49 9.37 7.45
N LEU A 94 -6.50 9.43 8.31
CA LEU A 94 -6.84 8.38 9.26
C LEU A 94 -8.27 7.88 9.01
N ILE A 95 -8.43 6.56 8.95
CA ILE A 95 -9.73 5.89 9.04
C ILE A 95 -9.71 5.05 10.31
N HIS A 96 -10.62 5.36 11.23
CA HIS A 96 -10.75 4.69 12.52
C HIS A 96 -12.24 4.62 12.93
N PRO A 97 -12.73 3.49 13.46
CA PRO A 97 -14.16 3.33 13.77
C PRO A 97 -14.68 4.24 14.90
N ASP A 98 -13.78 4.75 15.72
CA ASP A 98 -14.12 5.61 16.87
C ASP A 98 -13.18 6.83 16.93
N ILE A 99 -13.43 7.78 16.04
CA ILE A 99 -12.62 9.01 15.91
C ILE A 99 -12.75 9.89 17.16
N GLU A 100 -13.96 10.02 17.70
CA GLU A 100 -14.24 10.95 18.80
C GLU A 100 -13.49 10.59 20.09
N HIS A 101 -13.23 9.30 20.33
CA HIS A 101 -12.58 8.79 21.52
C HIS A 101 -11.12 8.34 21.30
N SER A 102 -10.68 8.24 20.03
CA SER A 102 -9.30 7.85 19.71
C SER A 102 -8.34 9.01 19.94
N LYS A 103 -7.76 9.07 21.14
CA LYS A 103 -6.70 10.04 21.46
C LYS A 103 -5.31 9.59 20.97
N GLU A 104 -5.20 8.40 20.45
CA GLU A 104 -3.92 7.80 20.08
C GLU A 104 -3.22 8.54 18.95
N PHE A 105 -3.97 9.20 18.06
CA PHE A 105 -3.46 9.96 16.93
C PHE A 105 -3.54 11.49 17.11
N ALA A 106 -4.00 11.97 18.27
CA ALA A 106 -4.24 13.41 18.52
C ALA A 106 -3.00 14.31 18.44
N ASP A 107 -1.82 13.74 18.51
CA ASP A 107 -0.53 14.45 18.39
C ASP A 107 0.02 14.46 16.94
N MET A 108 -0.73 13.90 15.99
CA MET A 108 -0.35 13.89 14.57
C MET A 108 -1.03 15.03 13.80
N ASP A 109 -0.30 15.57 12.83
CA ASP A 109 -0.85 16.53 11.86
C ASP A 109 -1.62 15.76 10.77
N LEU A 110 -2.91 15.50 11.03
CA LEU A 110 -3.77 14.76 10.13
C LEU A 110 -4.48 15.72 9.17
N THR A 111 -4.49 15.37 7.88
CA THR A 111 -5.22 16.12 6.84
C THR A 111 -6.71 15.92 6.97
N ALA A 112 -7.15 14.71 7.27
CA ALA A 112 -8.54 14.37 7.59
C ALA A 112 -8.63 13.07 8.39
N GLU A 113 -9.71 12.97 9.18
CA GLU A 113 -10.11 11.78 9.92
C GLU A 113 -11.49 11.33 9.44
N MET A 114 -11.70 10.02 9.33
CA MET A 114 -12.91 9.41 8.79
C MET A 114 -13.23 8.13 9.54
N ASP A 115 -14.51 7.83 9.72
CA ASP A 115 -15.01 6.60 10.33
C ASP A 115 -15.26 5.50 9.30
N GLU A 116 -15.35 5.86 8.02
CA GLU A 116 -15.57 4.94 6.90
C GLU A 116 -14.62 5.18 5.72
N ILE A 117 -14.50 4.16 4.86
CA ILE A 117 -13.73 4.28 3.61
C ILE A 117 -14.55 5.08 2.61
N PRO A 118 -14.11 6.28 2.21
CA PRO A 118 -14.82 7.09 1.23
C PRO A 118 -14.70 6.49 -0.18
N ASP A 119 -15.55 6.97 -1.07
CA ASP A 119 -15.47 6.64 -2.50
C ASP A 119 -14.13 7.02 -3.11
N VAL A 120 -13.74 6.32 -4.17
CA VAL A 120 -12.45 6.52 -4.86
C VAL A 120 -12.27 7.94 -5.39
N SER A 121 -13.36 8.62 -5.74
CA SER A 121 -13.34 10.02 -6.21
C SER A 121 -12.73 10.97 -5.17
N TYR A 122 -12.93 10.70 -3.88
CA TYR A 122 -12.34 11.48 -2.78
C TYR A 122 -10.81 11.57 -2.87
N TRP A 123 -10.17 10.52 -3.33
CA TRP A 123 -8.71 10.42 -3.41
C TRP A 123 -8.11 11.08 -4.66
N THR A 124 -8.93 11.65 -5.54
CA THR A 124 -8.45 12.31 -6.75
C THR A 124 -8.09 13.76 -6.42
N PRO A 125 -6.81 14.18 -6.54
CA PRO A 125 -6.41 15.56 -6.26
C PRO A 125 -7.13 16.51 -7.20
N ALA A 126 -7.73 17.56 -6.66
CA ALA A 126 -8.43 18.59 -7.43
C ALA A 126 -7.47 19.37 -8.35
N ASP A 127 -6.21 19.49 -7.95
CA ASP A 127 -5.16 20.26 -8.67
C ASP A 127 -4.26 19.40 -9.57
N GLY A 128 -4.55 18.09 -9.66
CA GLY A 128 -3.76 17.15 -10.47
C GLY A 128 -2.33 16.91 -9.99
N ARG A 129 -1.91 17.47 -8.86
CA ARG A 129 -0.56 17.30 -8.33
C ARG A 129 -0.40 15.96 -7.64
N HIS A 130 0.73 15.32 -7.86
CA HIS A 130 1.09 14.08 -7.18
C HIS A 130 1.82 14.40 -5.86
N LYS A 131 1.05 14.56 -4.79
CA LYS A 131 1.58 14.69 -3.44
C LYS A 131 1.96 13.33 -2.86
N LYS A 132 2.97 13.28 -2.00
CA LYS A 132 3.27 12.07 -1.22
C LYS A 132 2.25 11.95 -0.08
N ARG A 133 1.39 10.93 -0.15
CA ARG A 133 0.25 10.75 0.75
C ARG A 133 0.36 9.47 1.55
N CYS A 134 -0.17 9.51 2.78
CA CYS A 134 -0.32 8.34 3.64
C CYS A 134 -1.76 8.19 4.08
N LEU A 135 -2.29 6.98 4.02
CA LEU A 135 -3.57 6.59 4.60
C LEU A 135 -3.33 5.54 5.68
N ILE A 136 -3.79 5.83 6.87
CA ILE A 136 -3.84 4.90 8.00
C ILE A 136 -5.26 4.33 8.08
N ILE A 137 -5.39 3.01 8.11
CA ILE A 137 -6.64 2.31 8.39
C ILE A 137 -6.39 1.50 9.65
N ASP A 138 -6.90 1.95 10.80
CA ASP A 138 -6.60 1.35 12.09
C ASP A 138 -7.84 0.70 12.71
N ASP A 139 -7.70 -0.58 13.05
CA ASP A 139 -8.70 -1.46 13.70
C ASP A 139 -10.12 -1.41 13.08
N LEU A 140 -10.24 -1.17 11.77
CA LEU A 140 -11.50 -1.14 11.05
C LEU A 140 -12.00 -2.57 10.76
N GLU A 141 -13.20 -2.91 11.25
CA GLU A 141 -13.79 -4.24 11.07
C GLU A 141 -14.47 -4.40 9.69
N PHE A 142 -14.26 -5.58 9.08
CA PHE A 142 -14.79 -5.92 7.76
C PHE A 142 -15.66 -7.19 7.75
N THR A 143 -15.85 -7.83 8.87
CA THR A 143 -16.52 -9.15 8.97
C THR A 143 -17.95 -9.12 8.44
N SER A 144 -18.67 -8.01 8.64
CA SER A 144 -20.05 -7.79 8.15
C SER A 144 -20.17 -6.63 7.17
N SER A 145 -19.07 -6.31 6.46
CA SER A 145 -19.04 -5.17 5.56
C SER A 145 -19.88 -5.39 4.29
N SER A 146 -20.50 -4.32 3.81
CA SER A 146 -21.19 -4.31 2.52
C SER A 146 -20.22 -4.62 1.36
N SER A 147 -20.77 -5.14 0.25
CA SER A 147 -20.00 -5.38 -0.96
C SER A 147 -19.35 -4.09 -1.50
N GLU A 148 -20.02 -2.96 -1.34
CA GLU A 148 -19.54 -1.64 -1.74
C GLU A 148 -18.31 -1.22 -0.92
N ARG A 149 -18.34 -1.36 0.41
CA ARG A 149 -17.20 -1.05 1.28
C ARG A 149 -15.97 -1.90 0.94
N LEU A 150 -16.17 -3.18 0.66
CA LEU A 150 -15.09 -4.07 0.20
C LEU A 150 -14.58 -3.70 -1.20
N ALA A 151 -15.45 -3.24 -2.09
CA ALA A 151 -15.06 -2.75 -3.41
C ALA A 151 -14.20 -1.47 -3.31
N ASN A 152 -14.61 -0.51 -2.48
CA ASN A 152 -13.85 0.72 -2.22
C ASN A 152 -12.49 0.43 -1.60
N LEU A 153 -12.42 -0.47 -0.62
CA LEU A 153 -11.14 -0.96 -0.08
C LEU A 153 -10.28 -1.58 -1.19
N GLY A 154 -10.90 -2.36 -2.08
CA GLY A 154 -10.22 -2.96 -3.23
C GLY A 154 -9.62 -1.93 -4.17
N LEU A 155 -10.33 -0.86 -4.46
CA LEU A 155 -9.85 0.23 -5.31
C LEU A 155 -8.75 1.03 -4.64
N LEU A 156 -8.81 1.24 -3.32
CA LEU A 156 -7.71 1.85 -2.55
C LEU A 156 -6.40 1.08 -2.75
N PHE A 157 -6.42 -0.23 -2.52
CA PHE A 157 -5.21 -1.04 -2.59
C PHE A 157 -4.69 -1.29 -4.01
N ARG A 158 -5.57 -1.36 -5.02
CA ARG A 158 -5.18 -1.63 -6.42
C ARG A 158 -4.85 -0.37 -7.19
N TYR A 159 -5.69 0.66 -7.05
CA TYR A 159 -5.65 1.84 -7.90
C TYR A 159 -5.05 3.05 -7.17
N VAL A 160 -5.64 3.46 -6.05
CA VAL A 160 -5.24 4.70 -5.36
C VAL A 160 -3.79 4.60 -4.87
N SER A 161 -3.40 3.48 -4.25
CA SER A 161 -2.03 3.30 -3.79
C SER A 161 -1.02 3.49 -4.93
N THR A 162 -1.25 2.84 -6.09
CA THR A 162 -0.28 2.83 -7.19
C THR A 162 -0.35 4.09 -8.04
N HIS A 163 -1.56 4.49 -8.47
CA HIS A 163 -1.74 5.57 -9.45
C HIS A 163 -1.86 6.95 -8.82
N LYS A 164 -2.10 7.03 -7.52
CA LYS A 164 -2.22 8.30 -6.79
C LYS A 164 -1.12 8.46 -5.73
N SER A 165 -0.06 7.66 -5.79
CA SER A 165 1.13 7.71 -4.91
C SER A 165 0.79 7.72 -3.42
N MET A 166 -0.18 6.87 -3.00
CA MET A 166 -0.62 6.78 -1.62
C MET A 166 -0.04 5.54 -0.94
N THR A 167 0.76 5.75 0.10
CA THR A 167 1.12 4.68 1.04
C THR A 167 -0.10 4.34 1.89
N ILE A 168 -0.40 3.05 2.05
CA ILE A 168 -1.51 2.58 2.89
C ILE A 168 -0.92 1.75 4.03
N MET A 169 -1.24 2.12 5.26
CA MET A 169 -0.93 1.36 6.48
C MET A 169 -2.23 0.80 7.03
N PHE A 170 -2.37 -0.51 6.97
CA PHE A 170 -3.54 -1.22 7.48
C PHE A 170 -3.16 -1.94 8.77
N SER A 171 -3.74 -1.54 9.88
CA SER A 171 -3.48 -2.09 11.21
C SER A 171 -4.65 -2.91 11.70
N HIS A 172 -4.39 -4.09 12.26
CA HIS A 172 -5.41 -4.95 12.85
C HIS A 172 -4.83 -5.82 13.97
N GLN A 173 -5.72 -6.29 14.87
CA GLN A 173 -5.31 -7.11 16.01
C GLN A 173 -5.11 -8.59 15.65
N SER A 174 -5.85 -9.10 14.67
CA SER A 174 -5.79 -10.51 14.23
C SER A 174 -5.67 -10.62 12.72
N TRP A 175 -4.83 -11.53 12.28
CA TRP A 175 -4.71 -11.89 10.86
C TRP A 175 -5.99 -12.43 10.25
N PHE A 176 -6.79 -13.14 11.04
CA PHE A 176 -8.03 -13.76 10.55
C PHE A 176 -9.01 -12.69 10.03
N ASN A 177 -9.10 -11.56 10.70
CA ASN A 177 -10.04 -10.48 10.38
C ASN A 177 -9.54 -9.54 9.28
N VAL A 178 -8.26 -9.62 8.89
CA VAL A 178 -7.77 -8.85 7.74
C VAL A 178 -8.43 -9.36 6.47
N PRO A 179 -9.04 -8.51 5.64
CA PRO A 179 -9.64 -8.92 4.37
C PRO A 179 -8.64 -9.63 3.45
N GLY A 180 -9.09 -10.69 2.78
CA GLY A 180 -8.26 -11.48 1.87
C GLY A 180 -7.59 -10.63 0.77
N LEU A 181 -8.30 -9.60 0.30
CA LEU A 181 -7.78 -8.64 -0.66
C LEU A 181 -6.58 -7.87 -0.10
N VAL A 182 -6.68 -7.34 1.13
CA VAL A 182 -5.60 -6.61 1.80
C VAL A 182 -4.37 -7.50 1.95
N LYS A 183 -4.56 -8.73 2.44
CA LYS A 183 -3.51 -9.76 2.51
C LYS A 183 -2.82 -9.97 1.17
N LYS A 184 -3.60 -10.05 0.08
CA LYS A 184 -3.10 -10.32 -1.27
C LYS A 184 -2.34 -9.15 -1.87
N MET A 185 -2.79 -7.93 -1.64
CA MET A 185 -2.26 -6.73 -2.30
C MET A 185 -1.13 -6.05 -1.53
N SER A 186 -0.94 -6.39 -0.26
CA SER A 186 0.14 -5.81 0.55
C SER A 186 1.50 -6.38 0.21
N ASN A 187 2.51 -5.53 0.27
CA ASN A 187 3.90 -5.84 -0.06
C ASN A 187 4.85 -5.73 1.14
N VAL A 188 4.39 -5.17 2.26
CA VAL A 188 5.13 -5.13 3.52
C VAL A 188 4.25 -5.61 4.66
N PHE A 189 4.79 -6.46 5.51
CA PHE A 189 4.10 -7.00 6.68
C PHE A 189 4.93 -6.74 7.93
N VAL A 190 4.33 -6.12 8.93
CA VAL A 190 4.91 -5.92 10.25
C VAL A 190 4.10 -6.74 11.25
N ILE A 191 4.76 -7.69 11.86
CA ILE A 191 4.10 -8.75 12.61
C ILE A 191 4.67 -8.75 14.02
N TRP A 192 3.81 -8.56 15.02
CA TRP A 192 4.10 -8.90 16.41
C TRP A 192 3.73 -10.37 16.64
N ARG A 193 4.37 -11.01 17.62
CA ARG A 193 4.13 -12.43 17.88
C ARG A 193 2.63 -12.70 18.10
N PRO A 194 1.93 -13.41 17.20
CA PRO A 194 0.53 -13.77 17.41
C PRO A 194 0.44 -14.85 18.50
N LYS A 195 -0.63 -14.79 19.30
CA LYS A 195 -0.90 -15.83 20.31
C LYS A 195 -1.32 -17.16 19.69
N PRO A 196 -2.26 -17.22 18.70
CA PRO A 196 -2.64 -18.47 18.06
C PRO A 196 -1.54 -19.01 17.13
N ARG A 197 -1.15 -20.28 17.32
CA ARG A 197 -0.12 -20.93 16.47
C ARG A 197 -0.52 -21.00 14.99
N ASN A 198 -1.78 -21.28 14.71
CA ASN A 198 -2.30 -21.39 13.34
C ASN A 198 -2.25 -20.02 12.61
N GLU A 199 -2.43 -18.92 13.33
CA GLU A 199 -2.30 -17.57 12.76
C GLU A 199 -0.88 -17.32 12.27
N LEU A 200 0.12 -17.70 13.07
CA LEU A 200 1.53 -17.57 12.71
C LEU A 200 1.89 -18.40 11.47
N GLU A 201 1.38 -19.62 11.36
CA GLU A 201 1.60 -20.47 10.17
C GLU A 201 0.98 -19.87 8.90
N LEU A 202 -0.23 -19.32 9.00
CA LEU A 202 -0.90 -18.64 7.87
C LEU A 202 -0.12 -17.41 7.41
N ILE A 203 0.40 -16.62 8.35
CA ILE A 203 1.25 -15.47 8.03
C ILE A 203 2.55 -15.94 7.37
N THR A 204 3.20 -16.95 7.92
CA THR A 204 4.43 -17.54 7.37
C THR A 204 4.25 -17.95 5.91
N ASN A 205 3.18 -18.66 5.60
CA ASN A 205 2.84 -19.06 4.23
C ASN A 205 2.59 -17.85 3.32
N ARG A 206 1.90 -16.80 3.83
CA ARG A 206 1.59 -15.62 3.05
C ARG A 206 2.83 -14.83 2.66
N VAL A 207 3.81 -14.73 3.54
CA VAL A 207 5.07 -14.00 3.28
C VAL A 207 6.14 -14.86 2.58
N GLY A 208 5.78 -16.08 2.17
CA GLY A 208 6.68 -16.95 1.40
C GLY A 208 7.84 -17.56 2.19
N MET A 209 7.75 -17.59 3.52
CA MET A 209 8.74 -18.20 4.38
C MET A 209 8.45 -19.70 4.56
N LYS A 210 9.48 -20.49 4.90
CA LYS A 210 9.30 -21.90 5.24
C LYS A 210 8.55 -22.05 6.56
N ARG A 211 7.83 -23.17 6.70
CA ARG A 211 7.13 -23.49 7.94
C ARG A 211 8.11 -23.50 9.11
N GLY A 212 7.78 -22.73 10.14
CA GLY A 212 8.61 -22.61 11.33
C GLY A 212 9.59 -21.45 11.34
N ASP A 213 10.00 -20.88 10.18
CA ASP A 213 11.00 -19.81 10.14
C ASP A 213 10.55 -18.58 10.93
N LEU A 214 9.31 -18.14 10.72
CA LEU A 214 8.79 -16.97 11.45
C LEU A 214 8.70 -17.23 12.97
N LYS A 215 8.38 -18.47 13.35
CA LYS A 215 8.40 -18.89 14.75
C LYS A 215 9.83 -18.82 15.32
N LEU A 216 10.80 -19.32 14.59
CA LEU A 216 12.20 -19.26 15.00
C LEU A 216 12.66 -17.82 15.19
N LEU A 217 12.35 -16.91 14.28
CA LEU A 217 12.69 -15.49 14.41
C LEU A 217 12.09 -14.86 15.69
N PHE A 218 10.87 -15.25 16.05
CA PHE A 218 10.27 -14.78 17.31
C PHE A 218 10.89 -15.44 18.55
N ASP A 219 11.40 -16.64 18.44
CA ASP A 219 12.00 -17.35 19.56
C ASP A 219 13.45 -16.88 19.82
N THR A 220 14.18 -16.47 18.75
CA THR A 220 15.61 -16.14 18.85
C THR A 220 15.91 -14.64 18.74
N ILE A 221 15.19 -13.90 17.90
CA ILE A 221 15.53 -12.49 17.55
C ILE A 221 14.54 -11.50 18.14
N ALA A 222 13.24 -11.68 17.89
CA ALA A 222 12.19 -10.79 18.36
C ALA A 222 11.62 -11.28 19.71
N THR A 223 12.45 -11.28 20.73
CA THR A 223 12.16 -11.92 22.03
C THR A 223 11.41 -11.03 23.00
N LYS A 224 11.45 -9.70 22.81
CA LYS A 224 10.79 -8.75 23.71
C LYS A 224 9.32 -8.59 23.34
N HIS A 225 8.50 -8.26 24.33
CA HIS A 225 7.05 -8.10 24.18
C HIS A 225 6.63 -7.13 23.04
N ARG A 226 7.41 -6.08 22.79
CA ARG A 226 7.12 -5.08 21.75
C ARG A 226 7.91 -5.28 20.45
N ASP A 227 8.71 -6.34 20.37
CA ASP A 227 9.44 -6.63 19.16
C ASP A 227 8.49 -7.09 18.05
N SER A 228 8.78 -6.63 16.84
CA SER A 228 8.07 -7.00 15.62
C SER A 228 9.05 -7.48 14.54
N ILE A 229 8.59 -8.39 13.71
CA ILE A 229 9.29 -8.80 12.50
C ILE A 229 8.66 -8.08 11.30
N CYS A 230 9.46 -7.35 10.56
CA CYS A 230 9.08 -6.75 9.31
C CYS A 230 9.53 -7.62 8.15
N VAL A 231 8.58 -7.99 7.28
CA VAL A 231 8.84 -8.73 6.04
C VAL A 231 8.49 -7.83 4.86
N ASP A 232 9.49 -7.47 4.08
CA ASP A 232 9.36 -6.67 2.87
C ASP A 232 9.44 -7.60 1.65
N MET A 233 8.32 -7.76 0.96
CA MET A 233 8.17 -8.64 -0.20
C MET A 233 8.41 -7.93 -1.53
N THR A 234 8.93 -6.70 -1.51
CA THR A 234 9.23 -5.99 -2.76
C THR A 234 10.50 -6.54 -3.40
N GLU A 235 10.50 -6.58 -4.73
CA GLU A 235 11.68 -6.98 -5.48
C GLU A 235 12.89 -6.06 -5.17
N ASN A 236 14.07 -6.63 -5.19
CA ASN A 236 15.34 -5.92 -4.97
C ASN A 236 15.44 -5.16 -3.63
N THR A 237 14.72 -5.63 -2.60
CA THR A 237 14.89 -5.07 -1.26
C THR A 237 16.25 -5.49 -0.67
N PRO A 238 17.06 -4.54 -0.16
CA PRO A 238 18.37 -4.89 0.44
C PRO A 238 18.22 -5.60 1.79
N ALA A 239 17.08 -5.46 2.45
CA ALA A 239 16.80 -6.05 3.75
C ALA A 239 15.36 -6.56 3.82
N PRO A 240 15.07 -7.76 3.27
CA PRO A 240 13.72 -8.33 3.25
C PRO A 240 13.17 -8.63 4.65
N LEU A 241 14.04 -8.94 5.60
CA LEU A 241 13.69 -9.21 7.00
C LEU A 241 14.34 -8.19 7.91
N ARG A 242 13.54 -7.62 8.82
CA ARG A 242 14.03 -6.60 9.75
C ARG A 242 13.37 -6.75 11.13
N LEU A 243 14.15 -6.54 12.17
CA LEU A 243 13.63 -6.38 13.51
C LEU A 243 13.17 -4.94 13.71
N ASN A 244 11.96 -4.76 14.21
CA ASN A 244 11.37 -3.44 14.50
C ASN A 244 11.48 -2.45 13.33
N ILE A 245 11.35 -2.94 12.10
CA ILE A 245 11.46 -2.22 10.82
C ILE A 245 12.84 -1.61 10.50
N TRP A 246 13.70 -1.43 11.48
CA TRP A 246 14.97 -0.72 11.34
C TRP A 246 16.18 -1.62 11.16
N LYS A 247 16.29 -2.67 11.97
CA LYS A 247 17.48 -3.50 12.03
C LYS A 247 17.37 -4.69 11.07
N PRO A 248 18.20 -4.76 10.01
CA PRO A 248 18.24 -5.93 9.13
C PRO A 248 18.54 -7.22 9.92
N ILE A 249 17.86 -8.30 9.56
CA ILE A 249 18.14 -9.65 10.09
C ILE A 249 18.92 -10.38 9.01
N THR A 250 20.16 -10.75 9.31
CA THR A 250 21.05 -11.52 8.43
C THR A 250 21.03 -13.00 8.81
N LYS A 251 21.34 -13.88 7.85
CA LYS A 251 21.34 -15.34 8.10
C LYS A 251 22.36 -15.80 9.15
N GLU A 252 23.41 -15.02 9.38
CA GLU A 252 24.44 -15.34 10.39
C GLU A 252 23.94 -15.21 11.84
N GLN A 253 22.87 -14.44 12.08
CA GLN A 253 22.27 -14.30 13.41
C GLN A 253 21.35 -15.46 13.81
N SER A 254 21.06 -16.37 12.89
CA SER A 254 20.20 -17.54 13.15
C SER A 254 20.95 -18.85 13.40
N SER A 255 22.30 -18.85 13.30
CA SER A 255 23.15 -20.04 13.37
C SER A 255 24.04 -20.16 14.63
N ASP A 256 24.04 -19.14 15.51
CA ASP A 256 25.01 -19.10 16.62
C ASP A 256 24.56 -19.80 17.92
N GLU A 257 23.55 -20.67 17.89
CA GLU A 257 23.09 -21.46 19.05
C GLU A 257 23.03 -22.98 18.79
N GLU A 258 23.83 -23.51 17.87
CA GLU A 258 24.05 -24.97 17.76
C GLU A 258 25.53 -25.30 17.95
N ASP A 259 26.05 -25.07 19.16
CA ASP A 259 27.26 -25.74 19.70
C ASP A 259 27.08 -26.08 21.19
#